data_6305354fddcabd2282cf97cd50c160b2
#
_entry.id   6305354fddcabd2282cf97cd50c160b2
#
_cell.length_a   1.000
_cell.length_b   1.000
_cell.length_c   1.000
_cell.angle_alpha   90.00
_cell.angle_beta   90.00
_cell.angle_gamma   90.00
#
_symmetry.space_group_name_H-M   'P 1'
#
loop_
_entity.id
_entity.type
_entity.pdbx_description
1 polymer ?
#
loop_
_entity_poly.entity_id
_entity_poly.type
_entity_poly.pdbx_seq_one_letter_code
_entity_poly.pdbx_strand_id
1 'polypeptide(L)'
;MDKYATLARNIAELESERDRLNEFLNLASSLQERAQKIRERRVEEDRDAASYVAGNPAGELDRTFRSLAEIMYPRLPAGMLLESNTGDNQIRYNIAVQIEGDDSDGINAARIICFDWVLLMKGSNHTMGFLWHDNRLFAHIDPGARASWFRFVSTALAGTGKQYIASLNTENFEAMKQYLAGDVNKAVTDSVRLTLRGDKAQNKLLGIQFGSQA
;
A
#
# COMPACT_ATOMS: atom_id res chain seq x y z
N MET A 1 38.27 13.56 -68.96
CA MET A 1 38.03 14.20 -67.64
C MET A 1 36.96 13.50 -66.82
N ASP A 2 35.94 12.85 -67.40
CA ASP A 2 34.83 12.22 -66.66
C ASP A 2 35.21 11.08 -65.71
N LYS A 3 36.16 10.24 -66.11
CA LYS A 3 36.53 9.07 -65.26
C LYS A 3 37.13 9.43 -63.91
N TYR A 4 37.93 10.46 -63.81
CA TYR A 4 38.52 10.92 -62.53
C TYR A 4 37.47 11.56 -61.64
N ALA A 5 36.52 12.32 -62.18
CA ALA A 5 35.44 12.92 -61.38
C ALA A 5 34.49 11.82 -60.82
N THR A 6 34.19 10.78 -61.62
CA THR A 6 33.37 9.65 -61.15
C THR A 6 34.10 8.86 -60.08
N LEU A 7 35.41 8.62 -60.20
CA LEU A 7 36.20 7.90 -59.19
C LEU A 7 36.27 8.68 -57.89
N ALA A 8 36.52 9.99 -57.94
CA ALA A 8 36.52 10.86 -56.77
C ALA A 8 35.18 10.87 -56.01
N ARG A 9 34.04 10.86 -56.74
CA ARG A 9 32.72 10.76 -56.14
C ARG A 9 32.52 9.41 -55.46
N ASN A 10 32.86 8.32 -56.10
CA ASN A 10 32.72 6.98 -55.50
C ASN A 10 33.61 6.82 -54.26
N ILE A 11 34.83 7.39 -54.23
CA ILE A 11 35.67 7.39 -53.05
C ILE A 11 35.00 8.16 -51.91
N ALA A 12 34.47 9.38 -52.18
CA ALA A 12 33.79 10.15 -51.16
C ALA A 12 32.52 9.45 -50.60
N GLU A 13 31.79 8.75 -51.45
CA GLU A 13 30.61 7.95 -51.02
C GLU A 13 31.03 6.78 -50.12
N LEU A 14 32.08 6.02 -50.52
CA LEU A 14 32.60 4.92 -49.72
C LEU A 14 33.20 5.38 -48.41
N GLU A 15 33.87 6.54 -48.39
CA GLU A 15 34.39 7.12 -47.12
C GLU A 15 33.21 7.51 -46.20
N SER A 16 32.17 8.12 -46.73
CA SER A 16 30.98 8.47 -45.97
C SER A 16 30.25 7.24 -45.40
N GLU A 17 30.16 6.17 -46.21
CA GLU A 17 29.57 4.91 -45.78
C GLU A 17 30.43 4.21 -44.72
N ARG A 18 31.74 4.19 -44.89
CA ARG A 18 32.67 3.70 -43.84
C ARG A 18 32.51 4.41 -42.51
N ASP A 19 32.42 5.75 -42.56
CA ASP A 19 32.32 6.54 -41.35
C ASP A 19 30.98 6.31 -40.65
N ARG A 20 29.86 6.18 -41.39
CA ARG A 20 28.57 5.77 -40.81
C ARG A 20 28.61 4.38 -40.18
N LEU A 21 29.27 3.42 -40.81
CA LEU A 21 29.44 2.07 -40.28
C LEU A 21 30.29 2.08 -38.98
N ASN A 22 31.32 2.89 -38.94
CA ASN A 22 32.15 3.05 -37.75
C ASN A 22 31.36 3.70 -36.58
N GLU A 23 30.56 4.70 -36.86
CA GLU A 23 29.65 5.28 -35.86
C GLU A 23 28.66 4.26 -35.32
N PHE A 24 28.08 3.43 -36.20
CA PHE A 24 27.15 2.38 -35.81
C PHE A 24 27.83 1.31 -34.95
N LEU A 25 29.04 0.87 -35.29
CA LEU A 25 29.82 -0.08 -34.51
C LEU A 25 30.17 0.46 -33.11
N ASN A 26 30.56 1.74 -33.04
CA ASN A 26 30.86 2.40 -31.77
C ASN A 26 29.60 2.51 -30.89
N LEU A 27 28.44 2.84 -31.48
CA LEU A 27 27.17 2.86 -30.78
C LEU A 27 26.78 1.46 -30.27
N ALA A 28 26.88 0.43 -31.12
CA ALA A 28 26.61 -0.95 -30.73
C ALA A 28 27.49 -1.42 -29.58
N SER A 29 28.80 -1.14 -29.62
CA SER A 29 29.72 -1.43 -28.53
C SER A 29 29.34 -0.73 -27.24
N SER A 30 29.02 0.57 -27.31
CA SER A 30 28.62 1.34 -26.13
C SER A 30 27.32 0.85 -25.51
N LEU A 31 26.35 0.41 -26.32
CA LEU A 31 25.12 -0.21 -25.86
C LEU A 31 25.38 -1.55 -25.18
N GLN A 32 26.27 -2.35 -25.72
CA GLN A 32 26.66 -3.63 -25.14
C GLN A 32 27.33 -3.45 -23.77
N GLU A 33 28.25 -2.50 -23.65
CA GLU A 33 28.90 -2.15 -22.38
C GLU A 33 27.90 -1.65 -21.33
N ARG A 34 26.97 -0.79 -21.75
CA ARG A 34 25.88 -0.31 -20.84
C ARG A 34 24.99 -1.46 -20.39
N ALA A 35 24.61 -2.34 -21.30
CA ALA A 35 23.79 -3.50 -20.96
C ALA A 35 24.51 -4.45 -20.00
N GLN A 36 25.82 -4.59 -20.11
CA GLN A 36 26.62 -5.38 -19.18
C GLN A 36 26.67 -4.72 -17.79
N LYS A 37 26.97 -3.43 -17.71
CA LYS A 37 26.97 -2.67 -16.45
C LYS A 37 25.64 -2.72 -15.74
N ILE A 38 24.52 -2.65 -16.50
CA ILE A 38 23.18 -2.78 -15.91
C ILE A 38 22.98 -4.17 -15.31
N ARG A 39 23.44 -5.23 -15.99
CA ARG A 39 23.33 -6.60 -15.47
C ARG A 39 24.15 -6.80 -14.20
N GLU A 40 25.39 -6.31 -14.18
CA GLU A 40 26.28 -6.40 -13.02
C GLU A 40 25.65 -5.67 -11.81
N ARG A 41 25.15 -4.45 -12.04
CA ARG A 41 24.48 -3.66 -10.99
C ARG A 41 23.22 -4.34 -10.46
N ARG A 42 22.43 -4.98 -11.32
CA ARG A 42 21.25 -5.73 -10.89
C ARG A 42 21.60 -6.90 -9.97
N VAL A 43 22.64 -7.66 -10.30
CA VAL A 43 23.10 -8.77 -9.45
C VAL A 43 23.52 -8.27 -8.06
N GLU A 44 24.20 -7.13 -7.99
CA GLU A 44 24.59 -6.51 -6.73
C GLU A 44 23.35 -6.05 -5.93
N GLU A 45 22.42 -5.35 -6.58
CA GLU A 45 21.19 -4.89 -5.97
C GLU A 45 20.31 -6.06 -5.48
N ASP A 46 20.23 -7.16 -6.23
CA ASP A 46 19.47 -8.35 -5.83
C ASP A 46 20.11 -9.03 -4.60
N ARG A 47 21.44 -9.07 -4.55
CA ARG A 47 22.18 -9.59 -3.40
C ARG A 47 21.96 -8.72 -2.15
N ASP A 48 21.99 -7.40 -2.30
CA ASP A 48 21.77 -6.46 -1.21
C ASP A 48 20.32 -6.54 -0.70
N ALA A 49 19.35 -6.66 -1.61
CA ALA A 49 17.95 -6.84 -1.26
C ALA A 49 17.73 -8.17 -0.49
N ALA A 50 18.31 -9.25 -0.93
CA ALA A 50 18.24 -10.56 -0.25
C ALA A 50 18.88 -10.50 1.15
N SER A 51 20.03 -9.85 1.28
CA SER A 51 20.73 -9.65 2.54
C SER A 51 19.91 -8.81 3.52
N TYR A 52 19.27 -7.75 3.03
CA TYR A 52 18.38 -6.91 3.83
C TYR A 52 17.18 -7.71 4.36
N VAL A 53 16.52 -8.49 3.51
CA VAL A 53 15.38 -9.34 3.93
C VAL A 53 15.82 -10.41 4.92
N ALA A 54 17.01 -11.02 4.75
CA ALA A 54 17.55 -12.00 5.68
C ALA A 54 17.78 -11.44 7.09
N GLY A 55 18.01 -10.13 7.21
CA GLY A 55 18.09 -9.41 8.48
C GLY A 55 16.75 -9.24 9.19
N ASN A 56 15.63 -9.70 8.59
CA ASN A 56 14.26 -9.59 9.10
C ASN A 56 13.85 -8.16 9.54
N PRO A 57 13.99 -7.15 8.68
CA PRO A 57 13.68 -5.76 9.02
C PRO A 57 12.19 -5.52 9.31
N ALA A 58 11.32 -6.40 8.82
CA ALA A 58 9.87 -6.33 9.06
C ALA A 58 9.41 -7.05 10.34
N GLY A 59 10.31 -7.65 11.12
CA GLY A 59 9.93 -8.48 12.25
C GLY A 59 9.16 -7.77 13.35
N GLU A 60 9.38 -6.47 13.60
CA GLU A 60 8.59 -5.68 14.52
C GLU A 60 7.20 -5.37 13.94
N LEU A 61 7.13 -5.06 12.66
CA LEU A 61 5.87 -4.80 11.95
C LEU A 61 4.99 -6.06 11.94
N ASP A 62 5.59 -7.22 11.65
CA ASP A 62 4.91 -8.52 11.71
C ASP A 62 4.33 -8.81 13.09
N ARG A 63 5.13 -8.64 14.16
CA ARG A 63 4.64 -8.83 15.54
C ARG A 63 3.47 -7.89 15.86
N THR A 64 3.58 -6.62 15.46
CA THR A 64 2.51 -5.64 15.67
C THR A 64 1.26 -6.03 14.90
N PHE A 65 1.40 -6.43 13.63
CA PHE A 65 0.27 -6.88 12.81
C PHE A 65 -0.44 -8.09 13.41
N ARG A 66 0.31 -9.12 13.86
CA ARG A 66 -0.24 -10.31 14.53
C ARG A 66 -1.03 -9.94 15.77
N SER A 67 -0.49 -9.06 16.61
CA SER A 67 -1.19 -8.61 17.82
C SER A 67 -2.50 -7.89 17.51
N LEU A 68 -2.55 -7.11 16.43
CA LEU A 68 -3.78 -6.43 15.98
C LEU A 68 -4.80 -7.42 15.42
N ALA A 69 -4.35 -8.37 14.60
CA ALA A 69 -5.22 -9.41 14.06
C ALA A 69 -5.82 -10.27 15.20
N GLU A 70 -5.04 -10.61 16.22
CA GLU A 70 -5.48 -11.36 17.39
C GLU A 70 -6.57 -10.63 18.20
N ILE A 71 -6.58 -9.29 18.24
CA ILE A 71 -7.64 -8.51 18.88
C ILE A 71 -9.00 -8.77 18.21
N MET A 72 -9.02 -8.89 16.88
CA MET A 72 -10.25 -9.09 16.12
C MET A 72 -10.59 -10.57 15.96
N TYR A 73 -9.59 -11.40 15.71
CA TYR A 73 -9.71 -12.83 15.42
C TYR A 73 -8.69 -13.67 16.18
N PRO A 74 -8.86 -13.89 17.49
CA PRO A 74 -7.84 -14.47 18.37
C PRO A 74 -7.46 -15.93 18.05
N ARG A 75 -8.19 -16.60 17.14
CA ARG A 75 -7.92 -18.00 16.77
C ARG A 75 -7.38 -18.16 15.36
N LEU A 76 -7.24 -17.07 14.60
CA LEU A 76 -6.79 -17.14 13.22
C LEU A 76 -5.30 -16.74 13.14
N PRO A 77 -4.45 -17.60 12.56
CA PRO A 77 -3.08 -17.24 12.25
C PRO A 77 -3.01 -16.00 11.35
N ALA A 78 -2.07 -15.13 11.66
CA ALA A 78 -1.84 -13.92 10.88
C ALA A 78 -0.34 -13.65 10.74
N GLY A 79 0.05 -12.88 9.72
CA GLY A 79 1.44 -12.50 9.55
C GLY A 79 1.69 -11.52 8.42
N MET A 80 2.86 -10.89 8.52
CA MET A 80 3.45 -10.05 7.50
C MET A 80 4.78 -10.65 7.06
N LEU A 81 4.99 -10.75 5.75
CA LEU A 81 6.23 -11.24 5.16
C LEU A 81 6.78 -10.19 4.20
N LEU A 82 8.06 -9.90 4.32
CA LEU A 82 8.82 -9.11 3.37
C LEU A 82 9.70 -10.06 2.55
N GLU A 83 9.59 -10.00 1.23
CA GLU A 83 10.37 -10.80 0.31
C GLU A 83 11.13 -9.90 -0.66
N SER A 84 12.34 -10.31 -1.06
CA SER A 84 13.06 -9.66 -2.15
C SER A 84 12.44 -10.04 -3.49
N ASN A 85 12.23 -9.05 -4.34
CA ASN A 85 11.77 -9.28 -5.71
C ASN A 85 12.97 -9.23 -6.66
N THR A 86 13.37 -10.41 -7.17
CA THR A 86 14.51 -10.57 -8.09
C THR A 86 14.11 -10.44 -9.58
N GLY A 87 12.86 -10.05 -9.86
CA GLY A 87 12.40 -9.87 -11.24
C GLY A 87 12.88 -8.58 -11.89
N ASP A 88 12.55 -8.41 -13.17
CA ASP A 88 12.85 -7.20 -13.96
C ASP A 88 12.08 -5.94 -13.52
N ASN A 89 11.27 -6.04 -12.47
CA ASN A 89 10.46 -4.96 -11.94
C ASN A 89 11.32 -3.92 -11.20
N GLN A 90 10.86 -2.68 -11.19
CA GLN A 90 11.47 -1.61 -10.40
C GLN A 90 11.18 -1.75 -8.89
N ILE A 91 10.21 -2.58 -8.52
CA ILE A 91 9.84 -2.85 -7.13
C ILE A 91 10.77 -3.93 -6.58
N ARG A 92 11.63 -3.57 -5.63
CA ARG A 92 12.65 -4.46 -5.06
C ARG A 92 12.13 -5.38 -3.96
N TYR A 93 10.98 -5.06 -3.36
CA TYR A 93 10.42 -5.82 -2.26
C TYR A 93 8.92 -6.06 -2.47
N ASN A 94 8.48 -7.26 -2.12
CA ASN A 94 7.07 -7.60 -2.00
C ASN A 94 6.70 -7.68 -0.52
N ILE A 95 5.55 -7.13 -0.16
CA ILE A 95 4.99 -7.25 1.18
C ILE A 95 3.74 -8.12 1.06
N ALA A 96 3.77 -9.30 1.67
CA ALA A 96 2.60 -10.15 1.83
C ALA A 96 2.04 -9.97 3.24
N VAL A 97 0.74 -9.74 3.35
CA VAL A 97 0.02 -9.56 4.61
C VAL A 97 -1.19 -10.47 4.58
N GLN A 98 -1.33 -11.37 5.56
CA GLN A 98 -2.40 -12.37 5.55
C GLN A 98 -2.98 -12.58 6.95
N ILE A 99 -4.27 -12.91 7.00
CA ILE A 99 -4.97 -13.52 8.12
C ILE A 99 -5.61 -14.80 7.57
N GLU A 100 -5.55 -15.92 8.26
CA GLU A 100 -6.17 -17.16 7.79
C GLU A 100 -7.67 -16.94 7.49
N GLY A 101 -8.11 -17.38 6.30
CA GLY A 101 -9.48 -17.19 5.83
C GLY A 101 -9.77 -15.81 5.22
N ASP A 102 -8.75 -15.06 4.79
CA ASP A 102 -8.90 -13.74 4.18
C ASP A 102 -9.51 -13.75 2.76
N ASP A 103 -9.93 -14.92 2.24
CA ASP A 103 -10.88 -15.02 1.11
C ASP A 103 -12.28 -14.49 1.52
N SER A 104 -12.59 -14.46 2.81
CA SER A 104 -13.82 -13.86 3.34
C SER A 104 -13.69 -12.34 3.37
N ASP A 105 -14.72 -11.63 2.87
CA ASP A 105 -14.76 -10.17 2.84
C ASP A 105 -14.50 -9.52 4.22
N GLY A 106 -15.01 -10.12 5.29
CA GLY A 106 -14.87 -9.60 6.64
C GLY A 106 -13.44 -9.72 7.18
N ILE A 107 -12.79 -10.87 6.98
CA ILE A 107 -11.41 -11.10 7.41
C ILE A 107 -10.45 -10.30 6.54
N ASN A 108 -10.70 -10.22 5.24
CA ASN A 108 -9.93 -9.38 4.33
C ASN A 108 -9.99 -7.90 4.73
N ALA A 109 -11.17 -7.39 5.08
CA ALA A 109 -11.33 -6.03 5.56
C ALA A 109 -10.56 -5.79 6.88
N ALA A 110 -10.61 -6.73 7.81
CA ALA A 110 -9.84 -6.66 9.05
C ALA A 110 -8.32 -6.67 8.79
N ARG A 111 -7.85 -7.47 7.83
CA ARG A 111 -6.46 -7.48 7.38
C ARG A 111 -6.01 -6.09 6.91
N ILE A 112 -6.82 -5.42 6.10
CA ILE A 112 -6.55 -4.06 5.62
C ILE A 112 -6.48 -3.09 6.80
N ILE A 113 -7.48 -3.11 7.69
CA ILE A 113 -7.53 -2.23 8.87
C ILE A 113 -6.30 -2.40 9.76
N CYS A 114 -5.90 -3.65 10.04
CA CYS A 114 -4.72 -3.93 10.84
C CYS A 114 -3.43 -3.45 10.16
N PHE A 115 -3.30 -3.65 8.86
CA PHE A 115 -2.14 -3.20 8.09
C PHE A 115 -2.04 -1.68 8.06
N ASP A 116 -3.12 -0.98 7.78
CA ASP A 116 -3.16 0.49 7.78
C ASP A 116 -2.80 1.06 9.17
N TRP A 117 -3.23 0.39 10.24
CA TRP A 117 -2.84 0.77 11.59
C TRP A 117 -1.34 0.58 11.83
N VAL A 118 -0.75 -0.52 11.37
CA VAL A 118 0.71 -0.72 11.42
C VAL A 118 1.42 0.41 10.69
N LEU A 119 0.97 0.79 9.51
CA LEU A 119 1.55 1.91 8.76
C LEU A 119 1.44 3.22 9.52
N LEU A 120 0.26 3.53 10.09
CA LEU A 120 0.08 4.75 10.89
C LEU A 120 1.02 4.81 12.08
N MET A 121 1.16 3.70 12.82
CA MET A 121 1.83 3.71 14.14
C MET A 121 3.32 3.38 14.08
N LYS A 122 3.75 2.60 13.09
CA LYS A 122 5.11 2.08 12.95
C LYS A 122 5.78 2.46 11.63
N GLY A 123 5.03 2.93 10.65
CA GLY A 123 5.59 3.39 9.39
C GLY A 123 6.57 4.55 9.60
N SER A 124 7.57 4.64 8.73
CA SER A 124 8.55 5.70 8.68
C SER A 124 8.47 6.49 7.36
N ASN A 125 9.15 7.62 7.29
CA ASN A 125 9.22 8.46 6.10
C ASN A 125 7.86 8.99 5.59
N HIS A 126 6.90 9.17 6.51
CA HIS A 126 5.61 9.82 6.23
C HIS A 126 5.19 10.75 7.35
N THR A 127 4.31 11.71 7.04
CA THR A 127 3.74 12.66 8.00
C THR A 127 2.27 12.38 8.32
N MET A 128 1.83 11.13 8.11
CA MET A 128 0.44 10.72 8.33
C MET A 128 0.06 10.87 9.80
N GLY A 129 -0.91 11.75 10.09
CA GLY A 129 -1.41 12.02 11.42
C GLY A 129 -2.75 11.36 11.74
N PHE A 130 -3.42 10.80 10.73
CA PHE A 130 -4.72 10.15 10.91
C PHE A 130 -4.94 9.00 9.93
N LEU A 131 -5.87 8.11 10.28
CA LEU A 131 -6.51 7.15 9.38
C LEU A 131 -8.00 7.42 9.29
N TRP A 132 -8.58 7.20 8.12
CA TRP A 132 -10.01 7.17 7.92
C TRP A 132 -10.44 5.88 7.24
N HIS A 133 -11.26 5.10 7.95
CA HIS A 133 -11.90 3.91 7.41
C HIS A 133 -13.41 4.14 7.27
N ASP A 134 -13.94 3.82 6.09
CA ASP A 134 -15.36 3.98 5.85
C ASP A 134 -16.15 2.70 6.18
N ASN A 135 -17.46 2.80 6.16
CA ASN A 135 -18.37 1.69 6.44
C ASN A 135 -18.15 0.47 5.55
N ARG A 136 -17.58 0.64 4.35
CA ARG A 136 -17.33 -0.48 3.41
C ARG A 136 -16.39 -1.51 4.02
N LEU A 137 -15.37 -1.06 4.74
CA LEU A 137 -14.45 -1.96 5.44
C LEU A 137 -15.12 -2.64 6.64
N PHE A 138 -16.05 -1.97 7.31
CA PHE A 138 -16.69 -2.52 8.50
C PHE A 138 -17.93 -3.38 8.22
N ALA A 139 -18.54 -3.25 7.05
CA ALA A 139 -19.86 -3.83 6.77
C ALA A 139 -19.89 -5.36 6.92
N HIS A 140 -18.82 -6.03 6.54
CA HIS A 140 -18.73 -7.50 6.55
C HIS A 140 -17.96 -8.08 7.74
N ILE A 141 -17.37 -7.22 8.59
CA ILE A 141 -16.68 -7.67 9.80
C ILE A 141 -17.72 -8.07 10.85
N ASP A 142 -17.50 -9.21 11.48
CA ASP A 142 -18.34 -9.67 12.60
C ASP A 142 -18.52 -8.58 13.67
N PRO A 143 -19.75 -8.36 14.20
CA PRO A 143 -19.99 -7.29 15.17
C PRO A 143 -19.11 -7.40 16.43
N GLY A 144 -18.78 -8.61 16.89
CA GLY A 144 -17.88 -8.81 18.04
C GLY A 144 -16.43 -8.44 17.72
N ALA A 145 -15.93 -8.83 16.53
CA ALA A 145 -14.61 -8.44 16.04
C ALA A 145 -14.51 -6.92 15.88
N ARG A 146 -15.55 -6.30 15.31
CA ARG A 146 -15.66 -4.83 15.19
C ARG A 146 -15.64 -4.16 16.57
N ALA A 147 -16.39 -4.66 17.53
CA ALA A 147 -16.39 -4.14 18.89
C ALA A 147 -15.00 -4.25 19.55
N SER A 148 -14.30 -5.37 19.34
CA SER A 148 -12.94 -5.55 19.83
C SER A 148 -11.97 -4.52 19.24
N TRP A 149 -12.10 -4.22 17.96
CA TRP A 149 -11.33 -3.16 17.29
C TRP A 149 -11.59 -1.78 17.91
N PHE A 150 -12.86 -1.37 18.04
CA PHE A 150 -13.19 -0.06 18.62
C PHE A 150 -12.82 0.06 20.10
N ARG A 151 -12.89 -1.03 20.85
CA ARG A 151 -12.37 -1.08 22.22
C ARG A 151 -10.86 -0.82 22.25
N PHE A 152 -10.11 -1.44 21.37
CA PHE A 152 -8.66 -1.22 21.23
C PHE A 152 -8.36 0.23 20.86
N VAL A 153 -9.00 0.76 19.81
CA VAL A 153 -8.78 2.13 19.32
C VAL A 153 -9.08 3.18 20.38
N SER A 154 -10.11 2.96 21.23
CA SER A 154 -10.53 3.92 22.26
C SER A 154 -9.42 4.23 23.29
N THR A 155 -8.42 3.37 23.40
CA THR A 155 -7.28 3.54 24.32
C THR A 155 -5.93 3.69 23.62
N ALA A 156 -5.77 3.07 22.45
CA ALA A 156 -4.47 2.97 21.78
C ALA A 156 -3.92 4.29 21.22
N LEU A 157 -4.77 5.30 21.04
CA LEU A 157 -4.37 6.61 20.53
C LEU A 157 -3.91 7.59 21.62
N ALA A 158 -4.14 7.28 22.90
CA ALA A 158 -3.81 8.18 23.97
C ALA A 158 -2.32 8.55 23.95
N GLY A 159 -2.03 9.84 23.95
CA GLY A 159 -0.67 10.37 23.94
C GLY A 159 0.10 10.28 22.62
N THR A 160 -0.50 9.74 21.55
CA THR A 160 0.18 9.58 20.27
C THR A 160 0.16 10.83 19.37
N GLY A 161 -0.76 11.76 19.62
CA GLY A 161 -1.03 12.90 18.73
C GLY A 161 -1.68 12.50 17.39
N LYS A 162 -2.07 11.23 17.23
CA LYS A 162 -2.70 10.70 16.01
C LYS A 162 -4.21 10.60 16.16
N GLN A 163 -4.92 10.54 15.04
CA GLN A 163 -6.38 10.46 15.00
C GLN A 163 -6.85 9.25 14.19
N TYR A 164 -7.92 8.64 14.67
CA TYR A 164 -8.65 7.61 13.92
C TYR A 164 -10.08 8.09 13.64
N ILE A 165 -10.48 8.04 12.39
CA ILE A 165 -11.81 8.43 11.92
C ILE A 165 -12.46 7.18 11.33
N ALA A 166 -13.69 6.89 11.75
CA ALA A 166 -14.50 5.82 11.18
C ALA A 166 -15.88 6.34 10.81
N SER A 167 -16.39 5.99 9.64
CA SER A 167 -17.78 6.15 9.28
C SER A 167 -18.47 4.80 9.27
N LEU A 168 -19.60 4.70 9.95
CA LEU A 168 -20.37 3.47 10.11
C LEU A 168 -21.84 3.74 9.79
N ASN A 169 -22.49 2.80 9.16
CA ASN A 169 -23.95 2.78 9.10
C ASN A 169 -24.53 2.55 10.50
N THR A 170 -25.69 3.13 10.79
CA THR A 170 -26.35 3.00 12.09
C THR A 170 -26.55 1.53 12.49
N GLU A 171 -26.94 0.68 11.54
CA GLU A 171 -27.12 -0.76 11.77
C GLU A 171 -25.82 -1.42 12.27
N ASN A 172 -24.70 -1.18 11.60
CA ASN A 172 -23.41 -1.71 11.96
C ASN A 172 -22.91 -1.19 13.31
N PHE A 173 -23.20 0.07 13.61
CA PHE A 173 -22.86 0.68 14.89
C PHE A 173 -23.66 0.08 16.04
N GLU A 174 -24.97 -0.05 15.91
CA GLU A 174 -25.85 -0.62 16.94
C GLU A 174 -25.57 -2.11 17.16
N ALA A 175 -25.33 -2.88 16.10
CA ALA A 175 -24.94 -4.29 16.22
C ALA A 175 -23.63 -4.46 17.01
N MET A 176 -22.65 -3.60 16.78
CA MET A 176 -21.38 -3.60 17.50
C MET A 176 -21.54 -3.25 18.99
N LYS A 177 -22.39 -2.30 19.31
CA LYS A 177 -22.61 -1.82 20.70
C LYS A 177 -23.04 -2.92 21.65
N GLN A 178 -23.71 -3.96 21.17
CA GLN A 178 -24.13 -5.11 21.98
C GLN A 178 -22.95 -5.88 22.59
N TYR A 179 -21.75 -5.77 22.00
CA TYR A 179 -20.51 -6.41 22.45
C TYR A 179 -19.60 -5.44 23.25
N LEU A 180 -20.01 -4.17 23.41
CA LEU A 180 -19.31 -3.19 24.22
C LEU A 180 -20.03 -3.03 25.57
N ALA A 181 -19.29 -3.01 26.66
CA ALA A 181 -19.86 -2.87 28.01
C ALA A 181 -19.28 -1.68 28.74
N GLY A 182 -20.05 -1.14 29.70
CA GLY A 182 -19.61 -0.12 30.64
C GLY A 182 -19.02 1.13 29.99
N ASP A 183 -17.87 1.55 30.51
CA ASP A 183 -17.20 2.79 30.11
C ASP A 183 -16.71 2.78 28.66
N VAL A 184 -16.40 1.61 28.11
CA VAL A 184 -16.00 1.49 26.69
C VAL A 184 -17.14 1.81 25.76
N ASN A 185 -18.35 1.32 26.05
CA ASN A 185 -19.54 1.65 25.26
C ASN A 185 -19.80 3.15 25.29
N LYS A 186 -19.70 3.76 26.49
CA LYS A 186 -19.82 5.19 26.66
C LYS A 186 -18.76 5.95 25.86
N ALA A 187 -17.49 5.59 26.00
CA ALA A 187 -16.40 6.26 25.28
C ALA A 187 -16.57 6.21 23.76
N VAL A 188 -16.96 5.05 23.20
CA VAL A 188 -17.21 4.88 21.77
C VAL A 188 -18.43 5.70 21.34
N THR A 189 -19.50 5.72 22.12
CA THR A 189 -20.72 6.48 21.84
C THR A 189 -20.46 7.99 21.89
N ASP A 190 -19.73 8.46 22.89
CA ASP A 190 -19.37 9.88 23.08
C ASP A 190 -18.39 10.36 21.99
N SER A 191 -17.73 9.43 21.29
CA SER A 191 -16.84 9.72 20.14
C SER A 191 -17.59 9.99 18.84
N VAL A 192 -18.90 9.77 18.79
CA VAL A 192 -19.71 10.10 17.60
C VAL A 192 -19.80 11.63 17.46
N ARG A 193 -19.17 12.14 16.41
CA ARG A 193 -19.09 13.59 16.14
C ARG A 193 -20.13 14.09 15.17
N LEU A 194 -20.59 13.23 14.27
CA LEU A 194 -21.52 13.61 13.21
C LEU A 194 -22.45 12.44 12.91
N THR A 195 -23.73 12.73 12.82
CA THR A 195 -24.75 11.78 12.35
C THR A 195 -25.37 12.34 11.07
N LEU A 196 -25.18 11.63 9.96
CA LEU A 196 -25.71 12.00 8.66
C LEU A 196 -27.02 11.26 8.38
N ARG A 197 -27.94 11.93 7.70
CA ARG A 197 -29.22 11.36 7.28
C ARG A 197 -29.49 11.72 5.82
N GLY A 198 -30.13 10.79 5.10
CA GLY A 198 -30.45 10.97 3.69
C GLY A 198 -31.71 11.77 3.40
N ASP A 199 -32.48 12.13 4.43
CA ASP A 199 -33.82 12.70 4.34
C ASP A 199 -33.88 14.16 3.83
N LYS A 200 -32.91 14.98 4.23
CA LYS A 200 -32.84 16.42 3.87
C LYS A 200 -31.40 16.84 3.53
N ALA A 201 -31.29 17.86 2.67
CA ALA A 201 -29.99 18.40 2.28
C ALA A 201 -29.12 18.79 3.49
N GLN A 202 -29.69 19.49 4.46
CA GLN A 202 -28.99 19.96 5.67
C GLN A 202 -28.45 18.83 6.57
N ASN A 203 -28.98 17.62 6.42
CA ASN A 203 -28.56 16.45 7.19
C ASN A 203 -27.44 15.65 6.46
N LYS A 204 -26.95 16.15 5.32
CA LYS A 204 -25.87 15.57 4.53
C LYS A 204 -24.54 16.27 4.83
N LEU A 205 -23.44 15.60 4.56
CA LEU A 205 -22.08 16.06 4.88
C LEU A 205 -21.79 17.49 4.35
N LEU A 206 -22.21 17.78 3.13
CA LEU A 206 -21.98 19.07 2.49
C LEU A 206 -23.19 20.01 2.55
N GLY A 207 -24.27 19.62 3.22
CA GLY A 207 -25.51 20.42 3.29
C GLY A 207 -26.24 20.56 1.94
N ILE A 208 -25.88 19.76 0.93
CA ILE A 208 -26.45 19.82 -0.42
C ILE A 208 -27.01 18.47 -0.85
N GLN A 209 -28.03 18.51 -1.69
CA GLN A 209 -28.62 17.35 -2.33
C GLN A 209 -28.01 17.18 -3.72
N PHE A 210 -27.32 16.06 -3.95
CA PHE A 210 -26.91 15.65 -5.29
C PHE A 210 -27.98 14.75 -5.92
N GLY A 211 -28.22 14.93 -7.19
CA GLY A 211 -29.18 14.18 -7.99
C GLY A 211 -30.23 15.10 -8.61
N SER A 212 -30.71 14.74 -9.80
CA SER A 212 -31.75 15.47 -10.51
C SER A 212 -32.99 15.61 -9.62
N GLN A 213 -33.43 16.82 -9.43
CA GLN A 213 -34.84 17.06 -9.15
C GLN A 213 -35.58 16.67 -10.42
N ALA A 214 -36.37 15.61 -10.35
CA ALA A 214 -37.39 15.37 -11.34
C ALA A 214 -38.52 16.37 -11.12
#